data_e6005ff052b9643204b8937935b09497
#
_entry.id   e6005ff052b9643204b8937935b09497
#
_cell.length_a   1.000
_cell.length_b   1.000
_cell.length_c   1.000
_cell.angle_alpha   90.00
_cell.angle_beta   90.00
_cell.angle_gamma   90.00
#
_symmetry.space_group_name_H-M   'P 1'
#
loop_
_entity.id
_entity.type
_entity.pdbx_description
1 polymer ?
#
loop_
_entity_poly.entity_id
_entity_poly.type
_entity_poly.pdbx_seq_one_letter_code
_entity_poly.pdbx_strand_id
1 'polypeptide(L)'
;MAEELGRIEKPSVERFRGERKLYLVPLLYAGKDAPKEYLEKYESYWKQVEEQIANQESKIGKVGRVYHELIAVGGEEGLKVLEELNPPGHKITRERAEAGAVLEATEEAELANECMDWERFLLFGFLSRSAAGKVSELYRESTKKRYEYIAQRIDETLGDNEVAILFIREEHQVQFPQDIQVFMVAPPALDAIHRWLRERPLHEEPKDSKESVESQKQEEPDKQGETQEGT
;
A
#
# COMPACT_ATOMS: atom_id res chain seq x y z
N MET A 1 4.59 19.02 -45.74
CA MET A 1 5.08 19.87 -44.66
C MET A 1 4.83 19.11 -43.38
N ALA A 2 5.87 18.67 -42.71
CA ALA A 2 5.74 17.99 -41.39
C ALA A 2 5.59 19.10 -40.35
N GLU A 3 4.45 19.12 -39.65
CA GLU A 3 4.27 19.95 -38.44
C GLU A 3 5.24 19.46 -37.37
N GLU A 4 6.16 20.32 -36.96
CA GLU A 4 7.00 20.12 -35.79
C GLU A 4 6.11 20.08 -34.56
N LEU A 5 5.90 18.89 -33.99
CA LEU A 5 5.28 18.73 -32.68
C LEU A 5 6.11 19.51 -31.64
N GLY A 6 5.52 20.55 -31.08
CA GLY A 6 6.18 21.48 -30.17
C GLY A 6 6.94 20.75 -29.04
N ARG A 7 8.21 21.10 -28.92
CA ARG A 7 9.10 20.61 -27.87
C ARG A 7 8.59 21.17 -26.52
N ILE A 8 8.00 20.32 -25.68
CA ILE A 8 7.65 20.71 -24.31
C ILE A 8 8.97 20.95 -23.58
N GLU A 9 9.28 22.21 -23.29
CA GLU A 9 10.43 22.57 -22.47
C GLU A 9 10.25 21.99 -21.06
N LYS A 10 11.24 21.23 -20.60
CA LYS A 10 11.25 20.77 -19.18
C LYS A 10 11.25 22.01 -18.29
N PRO A 11 10.31 22.13 -17.34
CA PRO A 11 10.30 23.24 -16.42
C PRO A 11 11.64 23.32 -15.65
N SER A 12 12.20 24.53 -15.53
CA SER A 12 13.44 24.73 -14.79
C SER A 12 13.21 24.44 -13.31
N VAL A 13 14.22 23.90 -12.63
CA VAL A 13 14.18 23.65 -11.16
C VAL A 13 13.90 24.94 -10.38
N GLU A 14 14.25 26.10 -10.93
CA GLU A 14 13.98 27.43 -10.32
C GLU A 14 12.49 27.74 -10.19
N ARG A 15 11.63 27.16 -11.02
CA ARG A 15 10.18 27.33 -10.94
C ARG A 15 9.59 26.77 -9.65
N PHE A 16 10.27 25.80 -9.01
CA PHE A 16 9.83 25.12 -7.81
C PHE A 16 10.49 25.68 -6.53
N ARG A 17 11.24 26.80 -6.62
CA ARG A 17 11.77 27.49 -5.45
C ARG A 17 10.63 28.24 -4.76
N GLY A 18 10.44 27.97 -3.48
CA GLY A 18 9.43 28.63 -2.65
C GLY A 18 8.19 27.82 -2.36
N GLU A 19 7.98 26.70 -3.04
CA GLU A 19 6.80 25.84 -2.87
C GLU A 19 7.11 24.64 -1.94
N ARG A 20 6.09 24.18 -1.23
CA ARG A 20 6.12 22.92 -0.49
C ARG A 20 6.16 21.74 -1.49
N LYS A 21 6.92 20.69 -1.19
CA LYS A 21 7.14 19.58 -2.13
C LYS A 21 6.85 18.26 -1.46
N LEU A 22 6.16 17.36 -2.17
CA LEU A 22 5.78 16.05 -1.67
C LEU A 22 6.18 14.97 -2.67
N TYR A 23 7.08 14.09 -2.26
CA TYR A 23 7.38 12.85 -3.00
C TYR A 23 6.33 11.81 -2.62
N LEU A 24 5.47 11.48 -3.56
CA LEU A 24 4.40 10.51 -3.38
C LEU A 24 4.90 9.12 -3.80
N VAL A 25 4.99 8.21 -2.84
CA VAL A 25 5.50 6.86 -3.03
C VAL A 25 4.35 5.86 -2.87
N PRO A 26 4.01 5.10 -3.93
CA PRO A 26 3.06 4.01 -3.85
C PRO A 26 3.45 2.97 -2.81
N LEU A 27 2.56 2.71 -1.86
CA LEU A 27 2.80 1.77 -0.78
C LEU A 27 2.43 0.36 -1.21
N LEU A 28 3.42 -0.51 -1.26
CA LEU A 28 3.26 -1.92 -1.57
C LEU A 28 3.61 -2.77 -0.35
N TYR A 29 2.89 -3.86 -0.19
CA TYR A 29 3.12 -4.85 0.87
C TYR A 29 3.41 -6.22 0.27
N ALA A 30 4.22 -7.01 0.97
CA ALA A 30 4.42 -8.41 0.68
C ALA A 30 3.98 -9.25 1.89
N GLY A 31 3.02 -10.15 1.67
CA GLY A 31 2.61 -11.12 2.68
C GLY A 31 3.70 -12.17 2.92
N LYS A 32 3.64 -12.87 4.06
CA LYS A 32 4.59 -13.95 4.42
C LYS A 32 4.63 -15.08 3.39
N ASP A 33 3.47 -15.36 2.77
CA ASP A 33 3.30 -16.43 1.79
C ASP A 33 3.29 -15.89 0.34
N ALA A 34 3.86 -14.70 0.12
CA ALA A 34 3.92 -14.11 -1.21
C ALA A 34 4.79 -14.97 -2.14
N PRO A 35 4.38 -15.18 -3.40
CA PRO A 35 5.16 -15.94 -4.37
C PRO A 35 6.57 -15.35 -4.54
N LYS A 36 7.56 -16.22 -4.71
CA LYS A 36 8.98 -15.81 -4.85
C LYS A 36 9.17 -14.77 -5.97
N GLU A 37 8.49 -14.95 -7.09
CA GLU A 37 8.55 -14.01 -8.21
C GLU A 37 8.02 -12.61 -7.84
N TYR A 38 6.97 -12.53 -7.00
CA TYR A 38 6.49 -11.28 -6.47
C TYR A 38 7.52 -10.63 -5.52
N LEU A 39 8.11 -11.42 -4.63
CA LEU A 39 9.13 -10.93 -3.68
C LEU A 39 10.33 -10.32 -4.40
N GLU A 40 10.83 -10.95 -5.48
CA GLU A 40 11.92 -10.42 -6.29
C GLU A 40 11.56 -9.06 -6.92
N LYS A 41 10.31 -8.91 -7.42
CA LYS A 41 9.82 -7.63 -7.96
C LYS A 41 9.63 -6.57 -6.88
N TYR A 42 9.11 -6.97 -5.71
CA TYR A 42 8.92 -6.12 -4.54
C TYR A 42 10.26 -5.57 -4.01
N GLU A 43 11.29 -6.40 -3.89
CA GLU A 43 12.64 -5.96 -3.52
C GLU A 43 13.23 -4.99 -4.55
N SER A 44 13.07 -5.31 -5.83
CA SER A 44 13.49 -4.43 -6.94
C SER A 44 12.77 -3.08 -6.89
N TYR A 45 11.47 -3.07 -6.59
CA TYR A 45 10.68 -1.85 -6.45
C TYR A 45 11.26 -0.94 -5.35
N TRP A 46 11.42 -1.45 -4.13
CA TRP A 46 11.89 -0.65 -3.02
C TRP A 46 13.32 -0.12 -3.22
N LYS A 47 14.20 -0.92 -3.84
CA LYS A 47 15.53 -0.46 -4.23
C LYS A 47 15.46 0.72 -5.21
N GLN A 48 14.63 0.63 -6.24
CA GLN A 48 14.47 1.68 -7.22
C GLN A 48 13.77 2.93 -6.63
N VAL A 49 12.84 2.77 -5.67
CA VAL A 49 12.25 3.86 -4.90
C VAL A 49 13.33 4.63 -4.15
N GLU A 50 14.19 3.94 -3.41
CA GLU A 50 15.32 4.55 -2.68
C GLU A 50 16.25 5.33 -3.61
N GLU A 51 16.64 4.75 -4.75
CA GLU A 51 17.47 5.39 -5.78
C GLU A 51 16.80 6.63 -6.38
N GLN A 52 15.48 6.55 -6.67
CA GLN A 52 14.73 7.66 -7.24
C GLN A 52 14.57 8.81 -6.25
N ILE A 53 14.29 8.52 -4.97
CA ILE A 53 14.23 9.54 -3.91
C ILE A 53 15.58 10.23 -3.77
N ALA A 54 16.68 9.49 -3.66
CA ALA A 54 18.02 10.06 -3.53
C ALA A 54 18.39 10.97 -4.74
N ASN A 55 17.99 10.56 -5.95
CA ASN A 55 18.17 11.38 -7.15
C ASN A 55 17.32 12.66 -7.13
N GLN A 56 16.09 12.60 -6.62
CA GLN A 56 15.24 13.79 -6.46
C GLN A 56 15.78 14.71 -5.38
N GLU A 57 16.22 14.18 -4.22
CA GLU A 57 16.86 14.95 -3.15
C GLU A 57 18.07 15.73 -3.62
N SER A 58 18.88 15.16 -4.52
CA SER A 58 20.06 15.84 -5.08
C SER A 58 19.73 17.04 -5.98
N LYS A 59 18.52 17.11 -6.52
CA LYS A 59 18.09 18.14 -7.51
C LYS A 59 17.13 19.16 -6.91
N ILE A 60 16.23 18.71 -6.03
CA ILE A 60 15.07 19.49 -5.58
C ILE A 60 15.26 19.94 -4.12
N GLY A 61 15.83 19.10 -3.27
CA GLY A 61 16.07 19.38 -1.86
C GLY A 61 15.95 18.14 -1.00
N LYS A 62 16.61 18.17 0.15
CA LYS A 62 16.57 17.06 1.11
C LYS A 62 15.21 16.95 1.78
N VAL A 63 14.81 15.73 2.08
CA VAL A 63 13.59 15.43 2.82
C VAL A 63 13.72 15.89 4.27
N GLY A 64 12.79 16.74 4.71
CA GLY A 64 12.66 17.20 6.09
C GLY A 64 11.53 16.53 6.84
N ARG A 65 10.52 15.98 6.14
CA ARG A 65 9.39 15.27 6.76
C ARG A 65 9.05 13.99 6.04
N VAL A 66 8.56 13.04 6.81
CA VAL A 66 8.05 11.75 6.29
C VAL A 66 6.67 11.51 6.85
N TYR A 67 5.75 11.16 5.96
CA TYR A 67 4.39 10.73 6.23
C TYR A 67 4.24 9.29 5.75
N HIS A 68 3.50 8.49 6.49
CA HIS A 68 3.25 7.10 6.09
C HIS A 68 1.84 6.69 6.48
N GLU A 69 1.10 6.11 5.54
CA GLU A 69 -0.22 5.51 5.79
C GLU A 69 -0.16 4.51 6.95
N LEU A 70 -1.16 4.52 7.81
CA LEU A 70 -1.28 3.70 9.04
C LEU A 70 -0.34 4.10 10.19
N ILE A 71 0.40 5.21 10.09
CA ILE A 71 1.21 5.72 11.19
C ILE A 71 0.47 6.83 11.91
N ALA A 72 -0.05 6.50 13.12
CA ALA A 72 -0.78 7.42 13.98
C ALA A 72 0.08 8.07 15.10
N VAL A 73 1.34 7.69 15.21
CA VAL A 73 2.32 8.24 16.16
C VAL A 73 3.60 8.63 15.43
N GLY A 74 4.17 9.78 15.75
CA GLY A 74 5.39 10.26 15.08
C GLY A 74 6.67 9.88 15.82
N GLY A 75 7.81 10.32 15.28
CA GLY A 75 9.13 10.19 15.90
C GLY A 75 9.57 8.73 16.11
N GLU A 76 10.33 8.47 17.17
CA GLU A 76 10.91 7.15 17.46
C GLU A 76 9.86 6.05 17.73
N GLU A 77 8.71 6.39 18.28
CA GLU A 77 7.63 5.41 18.48
C GLU A 77 7.02 5.01 17.12
N GLY A 78 6.80 5.97 16.25
CA GLY A 78 6.33 5.72 14.88
C GLY A 78 7.32 4.89 14.07
N LEU A 79 8.63 5.12 14.22
CA LEU A 79 9.67 4.32 13.56
C LEU A 79 9.63 2.86 13.98
N LYS A 80 9.37 2.55 15.27
CA LYS A 80 9.20 1.16 15.74
C LYS A 80 7.98 0.49 15.11
N VAL A 81 6.86 1.22 15.01
CA VAL A 81 5.66 0.69 14.34
C VAL A 81 5.93 0.45 12.86
N LEU A 82 6.62 1.38 12.21
CA LEU A 82 6.96 1.31 10.78
C LEU A 82 7.92 0.15 10.47
N GLU A 83 8.84 -0.19 11.37
CA GLU A 83 9.75 -1.33 11.23
C GLU A 83 9.01 -2.65 11.06
N GLU A 84 7.92 -2.84 11.81
CA GLU A 84 7.07 -4.05 11.72
C GLU A 84 6.11 -3.99 10.53
N LEU A 85 5.55 -2.81 10.26
CA LEU A 85 4.52 -2.60 9.25
C LEU A 85 5.08 -2.65 7.82
N ASN A 86 6.20 -1.95 7.59
CA ASN A 86 6.83 -1.78 6.28
C ASN A 86 8.35 -1.65 6.39
N PRO A 87 9.10 -2.75 6.56
CA PRO A 87 10.55 -2.72 6.73
C PRO A 87 11.31 -1.93 5.65
N PRO A 88 11.00 -2.02 4.34
CA PRO A 88 11.69 -1.21 3.35
C PRO A 88 11.41 0.30 3.48
N GLY A 89 10.15 0.68 3.73
CA GLY A 89 9.76 2.06 4.02
C GLY A 89 10.41 2.57 5.31
N HIS A 90 10.50 1.71 6.33
CA HIS A 90 11.23 2.02 7.56
C HIS A 90 12.71 2.34 7.28
N LYS A 91 13.42 1.52 6.49
CA LYS A 91 14.81 1.78 6.12
C LYS A 91 14.98 3.17 5.51
N ILE A 92 14.16 3.50 4.51
CA ILE A 92 14.19 4.79 3.84
C ILE A 92 13.90 5.93 4.82
N THR A 93 12.91 5.77 5.71
CA THR A 93 12.51 6.76 6.71
C THR A 93 13.60 6.96 7.76
N ARG A 94 14.18 5.88 8.27
CA ARG A 94 15.24 5.90 9.29
C ARG A 94 16.47 6.67 8.82
N GLU A 95 16.95 6.42 7.60
CA GLU A 95 18.07 7.13 7.02
C GLU A 95 17.82 8.65 6.95
N ARG A 96 16.59 9.08 6.62
CA ARG A 96 16.23 10.49 6.57
C ARG A 96 16.06 11.09 7.98
N ALA A 97 15.51 10.32 8.91
CA ALA A 97 15.42 10.72 10.32
C ALA A 97 16.81 10.95 10.94
N GLU A 98 17.77 10.09 10.68
CA GLU A 98 19.17 10.25 11.08
C GLU A 98 19.83 11.48 10.44
N ALA A 99 19.37 11.90 9.27
CA ALA A 99 19.77 13.14 8.60
C ALA A 99 18.97 14.38 9.07
N GLY A 100 18.04 14.23 10.02
CA GLY A 100 17.27 15.31 10.63
C GLY A 100 15.82 15.45 10.17
N ALA A 101 15.32 14.54 9.33
CA ALA A 101 13.90 14.53 8.97
C ALA A 101 13.03 14.04 10.14
N VAL A 102 11.76 14.47 10.15
CA VAL A 102 10.78 14.10 11.18
C VAL A 102 9.75 13.13 10.57
N LEU A 103 9.54 11.97 11.20
CA LEU A 103 8.39 11.12 10.91
C LEU A 103 7.17 11.70 11.66
N GLU A 104 6.16 12.13 10.90
CA GLU A 104 4.94 12.72 11.44
C GLU A 104 3.88 11.66 11.73
N ALA A 105 3.03 11.93 12.74
CA ALA A 105 1.77 11.22 12.89
C ALA A 105 0.85 11.58 11.72
N THR A 106 0.71 10.68 10.77
CA THR A 106 0.00 10.92 9.51
C THR A 106 -1.49 10.66 9.64
N GLU A 107 -1.89 9.75 10.53
CA GLU A 107 -3.26 9.29 10.68
C GLU A 107 -3.80 9.49 12.09
N GLU A 108 -5.12 9.52 12.20
CA GLU A 108 -5.83 9.38 13.45
C GLU A 108 -6.22 7.90 13.60
N ALA A 109 -5.85 7.31 14.75
CA ALA A 109 -5.95 5.85 14.93
C ALA A 109 -7.39 5.32 14.83
N GLU A 110 -8.37 6.03 15.40
CA GLU A 110 -9.77 5.64 15.37
C GLU A 110 -10.34 5.68 13.94
N LEU A 111 -10.03 6.73 13.16
CA LEU A 111 -10.46 6.82 11.76
C LEU A 111 -9.84 5.71 10.90
N ALA A 112 -8.57 5.39 11.13
CA ALA A 112 -7.90 4.31 10.43
C ALA A 112 -8.52 2.95 10.77
N ASN A 113 -8.77 2.68 12.05
CA ASN A 113 -9.40 1.45 12.53
C ASN A 113 -10.83 1.30 12.00
N GLU A 114 -11.65 2.35 12.07
CA GLU A 114 -13.02 2.36 11.54
C GLU A 114 -13.01 2.02 10.05
N CYS A 115 -12.13 2.65 9.28
CA CYS A 115 -12.00 2.40 7.85
C CYS A 115 -11.62 0.95 7.55
N MET A 116 -10.65 0.38 8.30
CA MET A 116 -10.23 -1.01 8.15
C MET A 116 -11.33 -2.00 8.54
N ASP A 117 -12.14 -1.70 9.54
CA ASP A 117 -13.25 -2.57 9.95
C ASP A 117 -14.33 -2.61 8.86
N TRP A 118 -14.70 -1.46 8.29
CA TRP A 118 -15.64 -1.44 7.16
C TRP A 118 -15.09 -2.16 5.92
N GLU A 119 -13.79 -2.01 5.62
CA GLU A 119 -13.13 -2.74 4.55
C GLU A 119 -13.20 -4.26 4.76
N ARG A 120 -12.94 -4.75 5.98
CA ARG A 120 -13.08 -6.16 6.34
C ARG A 120 -14.51 -6.66 6.14
N PHE A 121 -15.51 -5.91 6.57
CA PHE A 121 -16.91 -6.29 6.35
C PHE A 121 -17.24 -6.43 4.86
N LEU A 122 -16.72 -5.54 4.00
CA LEU A 122 -16.90 -5.64 2.56
C LEU A 122 -16.27 -6.91 1.96
N LEU A 123 -15.13 -7.36 2.49
CA LEU A 123 -14.45 -8.59 2.05
C LEU A 123 -15.23 -9.87 2.36
N PHE A 124 -16.01 -9.93 3.44
CA PHE A 124 -16.84 -11.09 3.77
C PHE A 124 -18.03 -11.28 2.83
N GLY A 125 -18.44 -10.22 2.12
CA GLY A 125 -19.61 -10.23 1.27
C GLY A 125 -20.94 -10.19 2.03
N PHE A 126 -22.04 -10.02 1.28
CA PHE A 126 -23.38 -9.84 1.85
C PHE A 126 -24.42 -10.62 1.07
N LEU A 127 -25.36 -11.25 1.77
CA LEU A 127 -26.54 -11.86 1.16
C LEU A 127 -27.59 -10.78 0.78
N SER A 128 -27.67 -9.69 1.54
CA SER A 128 -28.61 -8.59 1.32
C SER A 128 -27.93 -7.42 0.61
N ARG A 129 -28.50 -7.01 -0.54
CA ARG A 129 -28.05 -5.79 -1.26
C ARG A 129 -28.20 -4.53 -0.41
N SER A 130 -29.24 -4.46 0.44
CA SER A 130 -29.44 -3.32 1.34
C SER A 130 -28.36 -3.23 2.40
N ALA A 131 -27.92 -4.37 2.98
CA ALA A 131 -26.82 -4.41 3.92
C ALA A 131 -25.48 -4.03 3.24
N ALA A 132 -25.20 -4.60 2.07
CA ALA A 132 -24.03 -4.25 1.27
C ALA A 132 -23.97 -2.73 0.98
N GLY A 133 -25.11 -2.14 0.56
CA GLY A 133 -25.19 -0.71 0.28
C GLY A 133 -24.85 0.15 1.50
N LYS A 134 -25.40 -0.18 2.67
CA LYS A 134 -25.13 0.55 3.92
C LYS A 134 -23.66 0.47 4.35
N VAL A 135 -23.08 -0.72 4.30
CA VAL A 135 -21.65 -0.89 4.65
C VAL A 135 -20.76 -0.17 3.65
N SER A 136 -21.07 -0.21 2.34
CA SER A 136 -20.33 0.55 1.33
C SER A 136 -20.42 2.06 1.54
N GLU A 137 -21.54 2.57 2.04
CA GLU A 137 -21.72 3.99 2.37
C GLU A 137 -20.86 4.36 3.58
N LEU A 138 -20.91 3.58 4.67
CA LEU A 138 -20.08 3.79 5.86
C LEU A 138 -18.58 3.74 5.53
N TYR A 139 -18.14 2.77 4.74
CA TYR A 139 -16.76 2.68 4.25
C TYR A 139 -16.34 3.93 3.48
N ARG A 140 -17.19 4.42 2.57
CA ARG A 140 -16.91 5.62 1.78
C ARG A 140 -16.81 6.87 2.66
N GLU A 141 -17.70 7.00 3.64
CA GLU A 141 -17.69 8.14 4.57
C GLU A 141 -16.45 8.12 5.48
N SER A 142 -16.10 6.97 6.07
CA SER A 142 -14.91 6.84 6.90
C SER A 142 -13.63 7.06 6.10
N THR A 143 -13.54 6.51 4.88
CA THR A 143 -12.43 6.71 3.96
C THR A 143 -12.25 8.19 3.60
N LYS A 144 -13.35 8.90 3.33
CA LYS A 144 -13.31 10.34 3.05
C LYS A 144 -12.75 11.11 4.23
N LYS A 145 -13.27 10.90 5.44
CA LYS A 145 -12.80 11.56 6.67
C LYS A 145 -11.32 11.29 6.92
N ARG A 146 -10.90 10.05 6.73
CA ARG A 146 -9.50 9.62 6.87
C ARG A 146 -8.57 10.38 5.92
N TYR A 147 -8.92 10.49 4.64
CA TYR A 147 -8.09 11.22 3.68
C TYR A 147 -8.13 12.73 3.87
N GLU A 148 -9.24 13.29 4.33
CA GLU A 148 -9.32 14.70 4.75
C GLU A 148 -8.38 14.97 5.94
N TYR A 149 -8.33 14.07 6.93
CA TYR A 149 -7.41 14.18 8.05
C TYR A 149 -5.94 14.11 7.60
N ILE A 150 -5.57 13.16 6.73
CA ILE A 150 -4.21 13.06 6.18
C ILE A 150 -3.83 14.36 5.45
N ALA A 151 -4.71 14.88 4.61
CA ALA A 151 -4.48 16.13 3.90
C ALA A 151 -4.25 17.30 4.87
N GLN A 152 -5.07 17.41 5.91
CA GLN A 152 -4.95 18.42 6.95
C GLN A 152 -3.63 18.28 7.72
N ARG A 153 -3.23 17.06 8.12
CA ARG A 153 -1.96 16.84 8.80
C ARG A 153 -0.76 17.27 7.96
N ILE A 154 -0.77 16.97 6.67
CA ILE A 154 0.28 17.40 5.75
C ILE A 154 0.28 18.93 5.63
N ASP A 155 -0.88 19.55 5.51
CA ASP A 155 -1.00 21.01 5.40
C ASP A 155 -0.48 21.75 6.65
N GLU A 156 -0.80 21.22 7.84
CA GLU A 156 -0.39 21.81 9.13
C GLU A 156 1.10 21.65 9.45
N THR A 157 1.73 20.58 8.96
CA THR A 157 3.07 20.20 9.41
C THR A 157 4.16 20.39 8.37
N LEU A 158 3.84 20.34 7.06
CA LEU A 158 4.80 20.60 6.00
C LEU A 158 5.06 22.11 5.89
N GLY A 159 6.25 22.53 6.24
CA GLY A 159 6.66 23.93 6.24
C GLY A 159 6.97 24.49 4.84
N ASP A 160 7.03 25.81 4.73
CA ASP A 160 7.40 26.51 3.51
C ASP A 160 8.78 26.06 3.01
N ASN A 161 8.91 25.86 1.70
CA ASN A 161 10.14 25.35 1.04
C ASN A 161 10.59 23.96 1.49
N GLU A 162 9.82 23.28 2.32
CA GLU A 162 10.16 21.96 2.82
C GLU A 162 9.83 20.88 1.80
N VAL A 163 10.58 19.79 1.86
CA VAL A 163 10.37 18.59 1.04
C VAL A 163 9.95 17.46 1.95
N ALA A 164 8.89 16.74 1.58
CA ALA A 164 8.42 15.58 2.32
C ALA A 164 8.32 14.35 1.42
N ILE A 165 8.24 13.17 2.07
CA ILE A 165 7.80 11.91 1.46
C ILE A 165 6.44 11.54 2.06
N LEU A 166 5.53 11.05 1.23
CA LEU A 166 4.32 10.36 1.66
C LEU A 166 4.29 8.96 1.07
N PHE A 167 4.33 7.96 1.93
CA PHE A 167 4.06 6.57 1.56
C PHE A 167 2.57 6.29 1.73
N ILE A 168 1.87 6.04 0.63
CA ILE A 168 0.41 5.83 0.64
C ILE A 168 0.00 4.91 -0.51
N ARG A 169 -1.10 4.16 -0.35
CA ARG A 169 -1.66 3.31 -1.42
C ARG A 169 -1.97 4.10 -2.69
N GLU A 170 -1.87 3.47 -3.85
CA GLU A 170 -2.09 4.15 -5.15
C GLU A 170 -3.51 4.68 -5.32
N GLU A 171 -4.50 3.96 -4.77
CA GLU A 171 -5.92 4.31 -4.90
C GLU A 171 -6.38 5.37 -3.90
N HIS A 172 -5.44 6.06 -3.23
CA HIS A 172 -5.78 7.12 -2.27
C HIS A 172 -6.55 8.26 -2.93
N GLN A 173 -7.38 8.94 -2.15
CA GLN A 173 -8.19 10.09 -2.58
C GLN A 173 -7.82 11.37 -1.81
N VAL A 174 -6.62 11.43 -1.26
CA VAL A 174 -6.12 12.62 -0.56
C VAL A 174 -6.07 13.80 -1.52
N GLN A 175 -6.70 14.92 -1.14
CA GLN A 175 -6.67 16.17 -1.89
C GLN A 175 -5.62 17.08 -1.26
N PHE A 176 -4.48 17.21 -1.90
CA PHE A 176 -3.40 18.07 -1.41
C PHE A 176 -3.69 19.54 -1.65
N PRO A 177 -3.26 20.46 -0.76
CA PRO A 177 -3.28 21.90 -1.00
C PRO A 177 -2.62 22.28 -2.32
N GLN A 178 -3.11 23.37 -2.96
CA GLN A 178 -2.66 23.76 -4.30
C GLN A 178 -1.20 24.24 -4.36
N ASP A 179 -0.66 24.68 -3.23
CA ASP A 179 0.72 25.14 -3.07
C ASP A 179 1.71 23.98 -2.80
N ILE A 180 1.24 22.75 -2.71
CA ILE A 180 2.08 21.55 -2.60
C ILE A 180 2.34 20.98 -3.99
N GLN A 181 3.60 20.98 -4.41
CA GLN A 181 4.03 20.31 -5.65
C GLN A 181 4.24 18.83 -5.39
N VAL A 182 3.41 18.00 -6.02
CA VAL A 182 3.47 16.54 -5.86
C VAL A 182 4.32 15.93 -6.98
N PHE A 183 5.32 15.14 -6.57
CA PHE A 183 6.21 14.38 -7.46
C PHE A 183 6.01 12.89 -7.23
N MET A 184 5.43 12.21 -8.22
CA MET A 184 5.24 10.76 -8.15
C MET A 184 6.58 10.02 -8.22
N VAL A 185 6.83 9.13 -7.27
CA VAL A 185 7.95 8.19 -7.25
C VAL A 185 7.44 6.85 -7.78
N ALA A 186 7.46 6.70 -9.11
CA ALA A 186 6.95 5.53 -9.81
C ALA A 186 8.07 4.90 -10.68
N PRO A 187 8.94 4.07 -10.10
CA PRO A 187 10.02 3.43 -10.84
C PRO A 187 9.49 2.33 -11.76
N PRO A 188 10.25 1.92 -12.81
CA PRO A 188 9.85 0.86 -13.74
C PRO A 188 9.46 -0.48 -13.09
N ALA A 189 10.01 -0.78 -11.91
CA ALA A 189 9.64 -1.96 -11.15
C ALA A 189 8.17 -1.96 -10.70
N LEU A 190 7.54 -0.79 -10.52
CA LEU A 190 6.10 -0.68 -10.24
C LEU A 190 5.27 -1.23 -11.41
N ASP A 191 5.58 -0.82 -12.63
CA ASP A 191 4.91 -1.34 -13.83
C ASP A 191 5.09 -2.85 -14.00
N ALA A 192 6.27 -3.38 -13.63
CA ALA A 192 6.53 -4.82 -13.66
C ALA A 192 5.66 -5.58 -12.65
N ILE A 193 5.40 -5.01 -11.47
CA ILE A 193 4.49 -5.57 -10.47
C ILE A 193 3.04 -5.52 -10.97
N HIS A 194 2.59 -4.39 -11.50
CA HIS A 194 1.24 -4.25 -12.05
C HIS A 194 0.98 -5.22 -13.20
N ARG A 195 1.97 -5.41 -14.08
CA ARG A 195 1.88 -6.39 -15.18
C ARG A 195 1.75 -7.79 -14.62
N TRP A 196 2.60 -8.18 -13.69
CA TRP A 196 2.58 -9.49 -13.06
C TRP A 196 1.24 -9.78 -12.37
N LEU A 197 0.67 -8.80 -11.63
CA LEU A 197 -0.64 -8.93 -10.98
C LEU A 197 -1.77 -9.14 -11.99
N ARG A 198 -1.73 -8.49 -13.16
CA ARG A 198 -2.74 -8.64 -14.22
C ARG A 198 -2.62 -9.94 -15.00
N GLU A 199 -1.40 -10.43 -15.20
CA GLU A 199 -1.11 -11.62 -15.99
C GLU A 199 -1.22 -12.91 -15.17
N ARG A 200 -1.27 -12.80 -13.85
CA ARG A 200 -1.42 -13.97 -12.96
C ARG A 200 -2.81 -14.58 -13.14
N PRO A 201 -2.90 -15.90 -13.48
CA PRO A 201 -4.18 -16.60 -13.52
C PRO A 201 -4.84 -16.55 -12.15
N LEU A 202 -6.14 -16.21 -12.09
CA LEU A 202 -6.93 -16.12 -10.85
C LEU A 202 -7.15 -17.48 -10.16
N HIS A 203 -6.61 -18.58 -10.70
CA HIS A 203 -6.75 -19.94 -10.19
C HIS A 203 -5.43 -20.71 -10.26
N GLU A 204 -4.60 -20.54 -9.26
CA GLU A 204 -3.83 -21.66 -8.73
C GLU A 204 -4.43 -22.00 -7.36
N GLU A 205 -5.43 -22.90 -7.35
CA GLU A 205 -5.79 -23.63 -6.13
C GLU A 205 -4.53 -24.35 -5.62
N PRO A 206 -4.25 -24.32 -4.29
CA PRO A 206 -3.12 -25.05 -3.74
C PRO A 206 -3.26 -26.53 -4.11
N LYS A 207 -2.24 -27.08 -4.77
CA LYS A 207 -2.19 -28.48 -5.27
C LYS A 207 -2.25 -29.54 -4.16
N ASP A 208 -2.33 -29.14 -2.89
CA ASP A 208 -2.26 -30.05 -1.73
C ASP A 208 -3.61 -30.62 -1.25
N SER A 209 -4.73 -30.31 -1.91
CA SER A 209 -6.03 -30.83 -1.47
C SER A 209 -6.52 -32.09 -2.20
N LYS A 210 -5.75 -32.65 -3.15
CA LYS A 210 -6.17 -33.87 -3.89
C LYS A 210 -5.58 -35.19 -3.39
N GLU A 211 -4.51 -35.14 -2.58
CA GLU A 211 -3.91 -36.41 -2.05
C GLU A 211 -4.58 -36.96 -0.79
N SER A 212 -5.38 -36.17 -0.07
CA SER A 212 -6.01 -36.59 1.18
C SER A 212 -7.41 -37.23 1.04
N VAL A 213 -8.02 -37.22 -0.15
CA VAL A 213 -9.36 -37.81 -0.39
C VAL A 213 -9.32 -39.21 -1.03
N GLU A 214 -8.20 -39.58 -1.66
CA GLU A 214 -8.06 -40.92 -2.26
C GLU A 214 -7.63 -42.00 -1.27
N SER A 215 -7.08 -41.62 -0.10
CA SER A 215 -6.62 -42.59 0.91
C SER A 215 -7.72 -43.09 1.88
N GLN A 216 -8.94 -42.54 1.80
CA GLN A 216 -10.05 -42.95 2.70
C GLN A 216 -11.14 -43.81 2.04
N LYS A 217 -10.94 -44.26 0.80
CA LYS A 217 -11.93 -45.11 0.09
C LYS A 217 -11.58 -46.58 0.02
N GLN A 218 -10.59 -47.10 0.73
CA GLN A 218 -10.16 -48.51 0.70
C GLN A 218 -10.16 -49.21 2.06
N GLU A 219 -11.10 -48.95 2.95
CA GLU A 219 -11.34 -49.86 4.09
C GLU A 219 -12.82 -49.86 4.48
N GLU A 220 -13.66 -50.60 3.71
CA GLU A 220 -14.88 -51.18 4.22
C GLU A 220 -14.71 -52.71 4.15
N PRO A 221 -14.67 -53.44 5.26
CA PRO A 221 -14.69 -54.90 5.23
C PRO A 221 -16.11 -55.38 5.08
N ASP A 222 -16.25 -56.20 4.04
CA ASP A 222 -17.33 -57.15 3.72
C ASP A 222 -17.78 -57.93 4.99
N LYS A 223 -19.03 -57.80 5.40
CA LYS A 223 -19.69 -58.73 6.34
C LYS A 223 -20.90 -59.35 5.66
N GLN A 224 -20.60 -60.45 4.99
CA GLN A 224 -21.62 -61.43 4.61
C GLN A 224 -22.12 -62.19 5.86
N GLY A 225 -23.39 -62.29 5.95
CA GLY A 225 -24.30 -63.33 6.30
C GLY A 225 -23.95 -64.30 7.43
N GLU A 226 -24.91 -64.41 8.33
CA GLU A 226 -25.38 -65.77 8.74
C GLU A 226 -26.79 -65.64 9.32
N THR A 227 -27.70 -66.29 8.58
CA THR A 227 -29.02 -66.67 9.02
C THR A 227 -28.89 -67.83 9.98
N GLN A 228 -29.54 -67.80 11.13
CA GLN A 228 -30.04 -69.09 11.76
C GLN A 228 -31.34 -68.80 12.50
N GLU A 229 -32.27 -69.65 12.14
CA GLU A 229 -33.58 -69.92 12.72
C GLU A 229 -33.47 -70.49 14.15
N GLY A 230 -34.56 -70.40 14.88
CA GLY A 230 -34.84 -71.38 15.88
C GLY A 230 -35.52 -70.92 17.18
N THR A 231 -36.80 -71.16 17.18
CA THR A 231 -37.74 -71.51 18.29
C THR A 231 -38.42 -70.39 19.02
#